data_684c1c7fae28f0555f1e2f13503eba7c
#
_entry.id   684c1c7fae28f0555f1e2f13503eba7c
#
_cell.length_a   1.000
_cell.length_b   1.000
_cell.length_c   1.000
_cell.angle_alpha   90.00
_cell.angle_beta   90.00
_cell.angle_gamma   90.00
#
_symmetry.space_group_name_H-M   'P 1'
#
loop_
_entity.id
_entity.type
_entity.pdbx_description
1 polymer ?
#
loop_
_entity_poly.entity_id
_entity_poly.type
_entity_poly.pdbx_seq_one_letter_code
_entity_poly.pdbx_strand_id
1 'polypeptide(L)'
;AATIAASLARHFAMEGRSVGFVAYGRHRELLPADRGERQLTKILETLAVVNPTGTIPFSQVLTAEMEHLPRHTTLLAITPSTDHTWVAAMRDIRRRGVNGLAVLLAANTFGMAPPYRETLAELLASGIPTHLVANGQDIAIALSKRVTSLDATIQTCAGERQEARQ
;
A
#
# COMPACT_ATOMS: atom_id res chain seq x y z
N ALA A 1 7.12 4.28 -0.45
CA ALA A 1 6.59 2.90 -0.43
C ALA A 1 7.43 1.99 0.48
N ALA A 2 8.74 1.85 0.25
CA ALA A 2 9.60 0.94 1.01
C ALA A 2 9.55 1.18 2.54
N THR A 3 9.66 2.43 2.98
CA THR A 3 9.55 2.81 4.40
C THR A 3 8.22 2.39 5.03
N ILE A 4 7.12 2.55 4.30
CA ILE A 4 5.79 2.13 4.76
C ILE A 4 5.72 0.61 4.87
N ALA A 5 6.20 -0.10 3.85
CA ALA A 5 6.23 -1.56 3.87
C ALA A 5 7.08 -2.10 5.04
N ALA A 6 8.25 -1.51 5.28
CA ALA A 6 9.12 -1.86 6.40
C ALA A 6 8.44 -1.62 7.76
N SER A 7 7.78 -0.45 7.93
CA SER A 7 7.06 -0.10 9.17
C SER A 7 5.90 -1.07 9.45
N LEU A 8 5.10 -1.40 8.43
CA LEU A 8 4.01 -2.35 8.55
C LEU A 8 4.49 -3.78 8.80
N ALA A 9 5.53 -4.22 8.09
CA ALA A 9 6.14 -5.54 8.30
C ALA A 9 6.65 -5.69 9.74
N ARG A 10 7.36 -4.66 10.26
CA ARG A 10 7.82 -4.64 11.65
C ARG A 10 6.66 -4.70 12.64
N HIS A 11 5.64 -3.86 12.44
CA HIS A 11 4.49 -3.80 13.33
C HIS A 11 3.79 -5.17 13.44
N PHE A 12 3.46 -5.79 12.32
CA PHE A 12 2.79 -7.10 12.33
C PHE A 12 3.68 -8.24 12.82
N ALA A 13 4.98 -8.20 12.52
CA ALA A 13 5.93 -9.19 13.06
C ALA A 13 6.04 -9.11 14.59
N MET A 14 6.04 -7.90 15.17
CA MET A 14 6.05 -7.70 16.63
C MET A 14 4.74 -8.15 17.28
N GLU A 15 3.61 -8.09 16.58
CA GLU A 15 2.33 -8.65 17.01
C GLU A 15 2.25 -10.19 16.83
N GLY A 16 3.33 -10.85 16.43
CA GLY A 16 3.37 -12.30 16.23
C GLY A 16 2.58 -12.76 15.00
N ARG A 17 2.24 -11.86 14.06
CA ARG A 17 1.55 -12.20 12.83
C ARG A 17 2.51 -12.80 11.81
N SER A 18 1.97 -13.67 10.96
CA SER A 18 2.69 -14.18 9.80
C SER A 18 2.67 -13.14 8.69
N VAL A 19 3.84 -12.72 8.21
CA VAL A 19 3.99 -11.66 7.20
C VAL A 19 4.71 -12.22 5.98
N GLY A 20 4.05 -12.14 4.82
CA GLY A 20 4.66 -12.36 3.51
C GLY A 20 4.93 -11.02 2.81
N PHE A 21 5.77 -11.05 1.80
CA PHE A 21 6.12 -9.86 1.03
C PHE A 21 6.24 -10.21 -0.45
N VAL A 22 5.66 -9.34 -1.29
CA VAL A 22 5.78 -9.43 -2.74
C VAL A 22 6.12 -8.06 -3.29
N ALA A 23 7.14 -8.00 -4.12
CA ALA A 23 7.48 -6.80 -4.89
C ALA A 23 7.85 -7.16 -6.33
N TYR A 24 7.53 -6.25 -7.24
CA TYR A 24 7.88 -6.36 -8.64
C TYR A 24 8.78 -5.18 -9.02
N GLY A 25 10.06 -5.47 -9.10
CA GLY A 25 11.06 -4.58 -9.66
C GLY A 25 11.53 -5.13 -11.02
N ARG A 26 12.81 -5.29 -11.19
CA ARG A 26 13.41 -6.01 -12.34
C ARG A 26 12.99 -7.48 -12.35
N HIS A 27 12.87 -8.07 -11.17
CA HIS A 27 12.45 -9.45 -10.94
C HIS A 27 11.31 -9.44 -9.95
N ARG A 28 10.58 -10.54 -9.89
CA ARG A 28 9.59 -10.80 -8.87
C ARG A 28 10.30 -11.26 -7.60
N GLU A 29 10.18 -10.48 -6.54
CA GLU A 29 10.64 -10.84 -5.20
C GLU A 29 9.45 -11.38 -4.41
N LEU A 30 9.51 -12.63 -4.02
CA LEU A 30 8.47 -13.28 -3.22
C LEU A 30 9.07 -13.86 -1.95
N LEU A 31 8.58 -13.40 -0.82
CA LEU A 31 8.82 -14.00 0.48
C LEU A 31 7.51 -14.57 1.00
N PRO A 32 7.36 -15.89 1.06
CA PRO A 32 6.20 -16.54 1.65
C PRO A 32 5.95 -16.06 3.08
N ALA A 33 4.68 -16.10 3.52
CA ALA A 33 4.31 -15.64 4.84
C ALA A 33 4.93 -16.53 5.94
N ASP A 34 5.69 -15.92 6.84
CA ASP A 34 6.34 -16.56 7.98
C ASP A 34 6.34 -15.61 9.20
N ARG A 35 6.75 -16.08 10.37
CA ARG A 35 6.74 -15.34 11.63
C ARG A 35 8.15 -15.05 12.15
N GLY A 36 8.22 -14.08 13.07
CA GLY A 36 9.41 -13.80 13.86
C GLY A 36 10.44 -12.88 13.18
N GLU A 37 11.50 -12.59 13.92
CA GLU A 37 12.52 -11.62 13.53
C GLU A 37 13.29 -12.00 12.26
N ARG A 38 13.49 -13.31 12.05
CA ARG A 38 14.18 -13.80 10.85
C ARG A 38 13.41 -13.46 9.57
N GLN A 39 12.09 -13.53 9.59
CA GLN A 39 11.26 -13.14 8.48
C GLN A 39 11.29 -11.63 8.27
N LEU A 40 11.23 -10.85 9.34
CA LEU A 40 11.35 -9.40 9.27
C LEU A 40 12.68 -8.99 8.65
N THR A 41 13.80 -9.60 9.06
CA THR A 41 15.13 -9.33 8.49
C THR A 41 15.15 -9.56 6.98
N LYS A 42 14.63 -10.70 6.50
CA LYS A 42 14.53 -11.00 5.06
C LYS A 42 13.72 -9.94 4.30
N ILE A 43 12.59 -9.50 4.87
CA ILE A 43 11.76 -8.46 4.25
C ILE A 43 12.52 -7.14 4.15
N LEU A 44 13.22 -6.74 5.21
CA LEU A 44 14.01 -5.50 5.22
C LEU A 44 15.18 -5.55 4.24
N GLU A 45 15.89 -6.68 4.15
CA GLU A 45 16.96 -6.90 3.18
C GLU A 45 16.43 -6.81 1.74
N THR A 46 15.29 -7.45 1.45
CA THR A 46 14.65 -7.37 0.14
C THR A 46 14.22 -5.94 -0.20
N LEU A 47 13.62 -5.22 0.75
CA LEU A 47 13.23 -3.81 0.59
C LEU A 47 14.42 -2.88 0.33
N ALA A 48 15.60 -3.20 0.87
CA ALA A 48 16.81 -2.41 0.69
C ALA A 48 17.39 -2.51 -0.74
N VAL A 49 17.12 -3.60 -1.44
CA VAL A 49 17.68 -3.87 -2.78
C VAL A 49 16.66 -3.77 -3.91
N VAL A 50 15.36 -3.77 -3.58
CA VAL A 50 14.31 -3.68 -4.58
C VAL A 50 14.34 -2.32 -5.28
N ASN A 51 14.48 -2.33 -6.60
CA ASN A 51 14.48 -1.12 -7.42
C ASN A 51 13.11 -0.89 -8.06
N PRO A 52 12.62 0.35 -8.12
CA PRO A 52 11.31 0.71 -8.69
C PRO A 52 11.35 0.76 -10.23
N THR A 53 12.07 -0.16 -10.87
CA THR A 53 12.24 -0.22 -12.33
C THR A 53 11.30 -1.21 -13.02
N GLY A 54 10.28 -1.70 -12.28
CA GLY A 54 9.27 -2.61 -12.82
C GLY A 54 8.42 -1.93 -13.91
N THR A 55 8.23 -2.61 -15.03
CA THR A 55 7.40 -2.15 -16.16
C THR A 55 6.02 -2.80 -16.16
N ILE A 56 5.78 -3.77 -15.28
CA ILE A 56 4.51 -4.50 -15.19
C ILE A 56 3.46 -3.63 -14.50
N PRO A 57 2.30 -3.39 -15.14
CA PRO A 57 1.20 -2.66 -14.51
C PRO A 57 0.77 -3.31 -13.19
N PHE A 58 0.48 -2.49 -12.18
CA PHE A 58 0.15 -2.98 -10.84
C PHE A 58 -1.10 -3.87 -10.83
N SER A 59 -2.05 -3.63 -11.73
CA SER A 59 -3.21 -4.50 -11.94
C SER A 59 -2.83 -5.92 -12.34
N GLN A 60 -1.84 -6.07 -13.24
CA GLN A 60 -1.35 -7.38 -13.65
C GLN A 60 -0.62 -8.10 -12.51
N VAL A 61 0.14 -7.36 -11.71
CA VAL A 61 0.79 -7.89 -10.51
C VAL A 61 -0.27 -8.48 -9.56
N LEU A 62 -1.30 -7.72 -9.26
CA LEU A 62 -2.38 -8.18 -8.36
C LEU A 62 -3.11 -9.40 -8.92
N THR A 63 -3.38 -9.42 -10.23
CA THR A 63 -4.02 -10.56 -10.88
C THR A 63 -3.16 -11.82 -10.84
N ALA A 64 -1.85 -11.69 -11.07
CA ALA A 64 -0.93 -12.82 -11.02
C ALA A 64 -0.80 -13.39 -9.60
N GLU A 65 -0.76 -12.52 -8.58
CA GLU A 65 -0.63 -12.96 -7.19
C GLU A 65 -1.94 -13.48 -6.60
N MET A 66 -3.09 -13.08 -7.15
CA MET A 66 -4.42 -13.45 -6.65
C MET A 66 -4.62 -14.97 -6.54
N GLU A 67 -4.04 -15.75 -7.45
CA GLU A 67 -4.15 -17.21 -7.45
C GLU A 67 -3.37 -17.87 -6.31
N HIS A 68 -2.36 -17.19 -5.79
CA HIS A 68 -1.45 -17.67 -4.75
C HIS A 68 -1.84 -17.20 -3.35
N LEU A 69 -2.82 -16.30 -3.23
CA LEU A 69 -3.27 -15.78 -1.94
C LEU A 69 -4.24 -16.75 -1.26
N PRO A 70 -3.93 -17.27 -0.07
CA PRO A 70 -4.86 -18.09 0.69
C PRO A 70 -6.10 -17.29 1.11
N ARG A 71 -7.24 -17.94 1.22
CA ARG A 71 -8.44 -17.35 1.84
C ARG A 71 -8.14 -16.92 3.28
N HIS A 72 -8.83 -15.90 3.76
CA HIS A 72 -8.64 -15.32 5.09
C HIS A 72 -7.28 -14.65 5.32
N THR A 73 -6.53 -14.43 4.25
CA THR A 73 -5.33 -13.57 4.27
C THR A 73 -5.75 -12.10 4.15
N THR A 74 -4.96 -11.20 4.71
CA THR A 74 -5.08 -9.77 4.46
C THR A 74 -4.00 -9.32 3.50
N LEU A 75 -4.40 -8.81 2.34
CA LEU A 75 -3.52 -8.18 1.36
C LEU A 75 -3.44 -6.69 1.61
N LEU A 76 -2.24 -6.18 1.80
CA LEU A 76 -1.93 -4.76 1.89
C LEU A 76 -1.30 -4.31 0.56
N ALA A 77 -2.05 -3.58 -0.26
CA ALA A 77 -1.57 -3.02 -1.52
C ALA A 77 -0.98 -1.63 -1.29
N ILE A 78 0.34 -1.50 -1.37
CA ILE A 78 1.05 -0.22 -1.18
C ILE A 78 1.49 0.29 -2.54
N THR A 79 0.88 1.38 -3.02
CA THR A 79 1.12 1.85 -4.39
C THR A 79 0.94 3.37 -4.55
N PRO A 80 1.75 4.02 -5.40
CA PRO A 80 1.50 5.38 -5.88
C PRO A 80 0.65 5.40 -7.16
N SER A 81 0.24 4.24 -7.70
CA SER A 81 -0.42 4.16 -9.00
C SER A 81 -1.77 4.85 -8.99
N THR A 82 -1.98 5.72 -9.97
CA THR A 82 -3.24 6.39 -10.25
C THR A 82 -4.05 5.71 -11.36
N ASP A 83 -3.57 4.58 -11.88
CA ASP A 83 -4.30 3.74 -12.83
C ASP A 83 -5.43 2.99 -12.12
N HIS A 84 -6.66 3.16 -12.59
CA HIS A 84 -7.86 2.57 -11.97
C HIS A 84 -7.99 1.05 -12.14
N THR A 85 -7.26 0.47 -13.07
CA THR A 85 -7.39 -0.97 -13.38
C THR A 85 -7.04 -1.87 -12.19
N TRP A 86 -6.13 -1.44 -11.33
CA TRP A 86 -5.77 -2.22 -10.15
C TRP A 86 -6.86 -2.22 -9.06
N VAL A 87 -7.75 -1.21 -9.03
CA VAL A 87 -8.89 -1.19 -8.10
C VAL A 87 -9.87 -2.32 -8.43
N ALA A 88 -10.09 -2.59 -9.73
CA ALA A 88 -10.88 -3.73 -10.17
C ALA A 88 -10.26 -5.06 -9.72
N ALA A 89 -8.95 -5.23 -9.88
CA ALA A 89 -8.24 -6.42 -9.41
C ALA A 89 -8.37 -6.61 -7.88
N MET A 90 -8.29 -5.53 -7.10
CA MET A 90 -8.52 -5.57 -5.65
C MET A 90 -9.95 -6.01 -5.29
N ARG A 91 -10.98 -5.59 -6.06
CA ARG A 91 -12.35 -6.06 -5.87
C ARG A 91 -12.47 -7.57 -6.10
N ASP A 92 -11.81 -8.08 -7.13
CA ASP A 92 -11.84 -9.51 -7.45
C ASP A 92 -11.13 -10.35 -6.39
N ILE A 93 -10.00 -9.87 -5.87
CA ILE A 93 -9.29 -10.48 -4.72
C ILE A 93 -10.23 -10.57 -3.50
N ARG A 94 -10.97 -9.50 -3.19
CA ARG A 94 -11.91 -9.49 -2.07
C ARG A 94 -13.09 -10.45 -2.28
N ARG A 95 -13.60 -10.59 -3.50
CA ARG A 95 -14.65 -11.56 -3.83
C ARG A 95 -14.21 -13.01 -3.59
N ARG A 96 -12.92 -13.28 -3.65
CA ARG A 96 -12.34 -14.61 -3.34
C ARG A 96 -12.16 -14.88 -1.84
N GLY A 97 -12.52 -13.94 -0.97
CA GLY A 97 -12.42 -14.07 0.49
C GLY A 97 -11.07 -13.66 1.07
N VAL A 98 -10.29 -12.90 0.31
CA VAL A 98 -9.07 -12.23 0.80
C VAL A 98 -9.44 -10.82 1.27
N ASN A 99 -9.02 -10.44 2.47
CA ASN A 99 -9.21 -9.07 2.95
C ASN A 99 -8.26 -8.13 2.21
N GLY A 100 -8.80 -7.21 1.40
CA GLY A 100 -8.00 -6.21 0.68
C GLY A 100 -7.99 -4.86 1.40
N LEU A 101 -6.83 -4.27 1.58
CA LEU A 101 -6.61 -2.93 2.10
C LEU A 101 -5.62 -2.20 1.22
N ALA A 102 -5.89 -0.93 0.91
CA ALA A 102 -5.00 -0.09 0.11
C ALA A 102 -4.26 0.94 0.98
N VAL A 103 -2.97 1.09 0.74
CA VAL A 103 -2.17 2.22 1.19
C VAL A 103 -1.77 3.01 -0.05
N LEU A 104 -2.54 4.07 -0.34
CA LEU A 104 -2.33 4.92 -1.50
C LEU A 104 -1.34 6.02 -1.15
N LEU A 105 -0.27 6.14 -1.93
CA LEU A 105 0.64 7.27 -1.81
C LEU A 105 0.16 8.41 -2.70
N ALA A 106 0.02 9.59 -2.13
CA ALA A 106 -0.30 10.82 -2.86
C ALA A 106 0.93 11.27 -3.67
N ALA A 107 1.22 10.58 -4.78
CA ALA A 107 2.45 10.74 -5.56
C ALA A 107 2.72 12.19 -5.98
N ASN A 108 1.68 12.94 -6.29
CA ASN A 108 1.75 14.36 -6.64
C ASN A 108 2.25 15.27 -5.50
N THR A 109 2.30 14.78 -4.26
CA THR A 109 2.89 15.51 -3.14
C THR A 109 4.40 15.29 -3.03
N PHE A 110 4.93 14.24 -3.68
CA PHE A 110 6.36 13.90 -3.70
C PHE A 110 7.08 14.43 -4.93
N GLY A 111 6.36 14.84 -5.98
CA GLY A 111 6.90 15.34 -7.22
C GLY A 111 5.84 15.50 -8.31
N MET A 112 6.28 15.60 -9.57
CA MET A 112 5.38 15.67 -10.71
C MET A 112 4.75 14.31 -11.00
N ALA A 113 3.49 14.15 -10.60
CA ALA A 113 2.70 12.95 -10.84
C ALA A 113 1.22 13.31 -11.01
N PRO A 114 0.41 12.46 -11.65
CA PRO A 114 -1.03 12.66 -11.74
C PRO A 114 -1.69 12.72 -10.35
N PRO A 115 -2.82 13.43 -10.21
CA PRO A 115 -3.53 13.54 -8.96
C PRO A 115 -4.16 12.18 -8.57
N TYR A 116 -4.09 11.83 -7.30
CA TYR A 116 -4.60 10.58 -6.73
C TYR A 116 -6.13 10.54 -6.50
N ARG A 117 -6.82 11.68 -6.67
CA ARG A 117 -8.22 11.87 -6.24
C ARG A 117 -9.20 10.91 -6.89
N GLU A 118 -9.06 10.67 -8.18
CA GLU A 118 -9.95 9.76 -8.93
C GLU A 118 -9.77 8.32 -8.44
N THR A 119 -8.54 7.88 -8.27
CA THR A 119 -8.24 6.55 -7.73
C THR A 119 -8.76 6.37 -6.30
N LEU A 120 -8.62 7.41 -5.47
CA LEU A 120 -9.16 7.40 -4.11
C LEU A 120 -10.69 7.32 -4.12
N ALA A 121 -11.35 8.10 -5.00
CA ALA A 121 -12.81 8.04 -5.15
C ALA A 121 -13.29 6.64 -5.52
N GLU A 122 -12.62 5.99 -6.45
CA GLU A 122 -12.96 4.64 -6.89
C GLU A 122 -12.73 3.58 -5.80
N LEU A 123 -11.65 3.70 -5.03
CA LEU A 123 -11.38 2.84 -3.87
C LEU A 123 -12.49 2.96 -2.82
N LEU A 124 -12.90 4.18 -2.50
CA LEU A 124 -13.99 4.45 -1.56
C LEU A 124 -15.33 3.92 -2.09
N ALA A 125 -15.66 4.18 -3.35
CA ALA A 125 -16.87 3.67 -4.00
C ALA A 125 -16.89 2.12 -4.05
N SER A 126 -15.72 1.49 -4.15
CA SER A 126 -15.56 0.04 -4.13
C SER A 126 -15.57 -0.56 -2.70
N GLY A 127 -15.71 0.27 -1.66
CA GLY A 127 -15.67 -0.15 -0.26
C GLY A 127 -14.34 -0.77 0.14
N ILE A 128 -13.22 -0.41 -0.53
CA ILE A 128 -11.89 -0.90 -0.18
C ILE A 128 -11.33 -0.01 0.92
N PRO A 129 -11.03 -0.57 2.12
CA PRO A 129 -10.39 0.20 3.18
C PRO A 129 -9.10 0.82 2.68
N THR A 130 -8.96 2.14 2.84
CA THR A 130 -7.85 2.89 2.26
C THR A 130 -7.22 3.80 3.29
N HIS A 131 -5.89 3.81 3.32
CA HIS A 131 -5.07 4.81 4.00
C HIS A 131 -4.36 5.65 2.93
N LEU A 132 -4.31 6.96 3.14
CA LEU A 132 -3.60 7.88 2.25
C LEU A 132 -2.35 8.40 2.96
N VAL A 133 -1.22 8.36 2.27
CA VAL A 133 0.05 8.89 2.77
C VAL A 133 0.58 9.94 1.81
N ALA A 134 0.73 11.18 2.31
CA ALA A 134 1.32 12.30 1.57
C ALA A 134 2.74 12.60 2.05
N ASN A 135 3.47 13.39 1.27
CA ASN A 135 4.80 13.85 1.63
C ASN A 135 4.74 14.75 2.88
N GLY A 136 5.66 14.55 3.81
CA GLY A 136 5.76 15.32 5.06
C GLY A 136 4.85 14.82 6.17
N GLN A 137 3.97 13.84 5.94
CA GLN A 137 3.12 13.27 6.98
C GLN A 137 3.88 12.24 7.83
N ASP A 138 3.57 12.21 9.12
CA ASP A 138 3.95 11.10 9.98
C ASP A 138 3.27 9.81 9.52
N ILE A 139 4.07 8.79 9.23
CA ILE A 139 3.57 7.51 8.68
C ILE A 139 2.65 6.80 9.68
N ALA A 140 2.96 6.83 10.97
CA ALA A 140 2.15 6.16 11.98
C ALA A 140 0.76 6.83 12.08
N ILE A 141 0.72 8.16 12.06
CA ILE A 141 -0.53 8.93 12.05
C ILE A 141 -1.33 8.66 10.77
N ALA A 142 -0.68 8.69 9.60
CA ALA A 142 -1.35 8.45 8.32
C ALA A 142 -1.94 7.03 8.23
N LEU A 143 -1.23 6.03 8.75
CA LEU A 143 -1.68 4.64 8.76
C LEU A 143 -2.71 4.34 9.86
N SER A 144 -2.81 5.15 10.92
CA SER A 144 -3.85 5.02 11.93
C SER A 144 -5.22 5.54 11.48
N LYS A 145 -5.24 6.44 10.50
CA LYS A 145 -6.45 7.08 9.97
C LYS A 145 -6.89 6.42 8.68
N ARG A 146 -8.08 5.80 8.69
CA ARG A 146 -8.71 5.32 7.47
C ARG A 146 -9.43 6.47 6.76
N VAL A 147 -9.26 6.58 5.45
CA VAL A 147 -10.00 7.55 4.65
C VAL A 147 -11.45 7.10 4.51
N THR A 148 -12.39 7.97 4.91
CA THR A 148 -13.84 7.69 4.85
C THR A 148 -14.57 8.55 3.83
N SER A 149 -13.99 9.71 3.46
CA SER A 149 -14.55 10.61 2.43
C SER A 149 -13.43 11.40 1.76
N LEU A 150 -13.72 11.91 0.55
CA LEU A 150 -12.78 12.76 -0.20
C LEU A 150 -12.54 14.12 0.48
N ASP A 151 -13.58 14.70 1.09
CA ASP A 151 -13.52 16.03 1.69
C ASP A 151 -12.67 16.06 2.97
N ALA A 152 -12.78 15.04 3.80
CA ALA A 152 -11.96 14.91 5.01
C ALA A 152 -10.45 14.85 4.71
N THR A 153 -10.08 14.29 3.57
CA THR A 153 -8.69 14.12 3.15
C THR A 153 -8.07 15.44 2.68
N ILE A 154 -8.86 16.33 2.06
CA ILE A 154 -8.39 17.63 1.54
C ILE A 154 -8.00 18.53 2.70
N GLN A 155 -8.76 18.54 3.77
CA GLN A 155 -8.50 19.37 4.95
C GLN A 155 -7.23 18.93 5.70
N THR A 156 -6.98 17.64 5.81
CA THR A 156 -5.79 17.10 6.48
C THR A 156 -4.50 17.44 5.72
N CYS A 157 -4.49 17.28 4.40
CA CYS A 157 -3.32 17.60 3.56
C CYS A 157 -3.06 19.11 3.38
N ALA A 158 -4.07 19.95 3.55
CA ALA A 158 -3.94 21.41 3.46
C ALA A 158 -3.49 22.05 4.78
N GLY A 159 -3.99 21.57 5.92
CA GLY A 159 -3.66 22.08 7.25
C GLY A 159 -2.19 21.83 7.62
N GLU A 160 -1.68 20.63 7.37
CA GLU A 160 -0.29 20.26 7.70
C GLU A 160 0.76 21.03 6.88
N ARG A 161 0.41 21.51 5.68
CA ARG A 161 1.31 22.39 4.89
C ARG A 161 1.43 23.80 5.44
N GLN A 162 0.48 24.26 6.22
CA GLN A 162 0.49 25.61 6.82
C GLN A 162 1.34 25.61 8.10
N GLU A 163 1.32 24.53 8.88
CA GLU A 163 2.12 24.40 10.10
C GLU A 163 3.61 24.16 9.80
N ALA A 164 3.95 23.48 8.69
CA ALA A 164 5.35 23.24 8.29
C ALA A 164 6.05 24.50 7.69
N ARG A 165 5.34 25.63 7.55
CA ARG A 165 5.89 26.90 7.03
C ARG A 165 6.03 28.00 8.09
N GLN A 166 5.72 27.74 9.35
CA GLN A 166 5.97 28.60 10.50
C GLN A 166 7.18 28.08 11.31
#